data_1327efbc605dd29bd397d1519979cd21
#
_entry.id   1327efbc605dd29bd397d1519979cd21
#
_cell.length_a   1.000
_cell.length_b   1.000
_cell.length_c   1.000
_cell.angle_alpha   90.00
_cell.angle_beta   90.00
_cell.angle_gamma   90.00
#
_symmetry.space_group_name_H-M   'P 1'
#
loop_
_entity.id
_entity.type
_entity.pdbx_description
1 polymer ?
#
loop_
_entity_poly.entity_id
_entity_poly.type
_entity_poly.pdbx_seq_one_letter_code
_entity_poly.pdbx_strand_id
1 'polypeptide(L)'
;MSKRRFGHIGTEVNNISQSTSGNSGIFDINEVARLVAQGSWKKFNSVEIQYLVIAGGGSGGNDNGGGAGAGGYRCSVTGESTGGGGAAEDPFEADLGTNYLVTVGGGGSDSTFGTIVSYRGGNGGQYNSGGGTGGSAGAKNGTRYTTTVVQGNNGGTGGGGGAGAAGSNSGGSGLTSSITGTAVTRAGGGGKGCDSGGGGIGGGGSGGGGGGANSGSNGGSGSANTGSGGGGGRDFIFGAAGVGGGGSGIVILKYPSSVSLTDVNNSLADNTTNLGNGYKVTTITGGTGYVKWT
;
A
#
# COMPACT_ATOMS: atom_id res chain seq x y z
N MET A 1 -8.66 -18.08 62.71
CA MET A 1 -7.56 -18.08 61.70
C MET A 1 -8.14 -18.58 60.40
N SER A 2 -8.34 -17.71 59.46
CA SER A 2 -8.87 -18.05 58.12
C SER A 2 -7.75 -18.69 57.30
N LYS A 3 -7.89 -19.96 56.93
CA LYS A 3 -6.97 -20.66 56.01
C LYS A 3 -7.16 -20.06 54.61
N ARG A 4 -6.19 -19.31 54.12
CA ARG A 4 -6.11 -18.94 52.69
C ARG A 4 -5.98 -20.23 51.88
N ARG A 5 -6.97 -20.57 51.08
CA ARG A 5 -6.86 -21.65 50.09
C ARG A 5 -5.98 -21.09 48.95
N PHE A 6 -4.80 -21.66 48.82
CA PHE A 6 -4.04 -21.51 47.58
C PHE A 6 -4.84 -22.22 46.50
N GLY A 7 -5.15 -21.52 45.41
CA GLY A 7 -5.86 -22.12 44.30
C GLY A 7 -5.08 -23.30 43.74
N HIS A 8 -5.78 -24.39 43.49
CA HIS A 8 -5.21 -25.57 42.88
C HIS A 8 -4.88 -25.23 41.41
N ILE A 9 -3.60 -25.29 41.08
CA ILE A 9 -3.16 -25.20 39.69
C ILE A 9 -3.43 -26.59 39.09
N GLY A 10 -4.56 -26.71 38.40
CA GLY A 10 -4.93 -27.93 37.70
C GLY A 10 -4.03 -28.20 36.51
N THR A 11 -3.75 -29.46 36.23
CA THR A 11 -2.95 -29.91 35.08
C THR A 11 -3.72 -29.91 33.75
N GLU A 12 -5.01 -29.57 33.77
CA GLU A 12 -5.83 -29.46 32.57
C GLU A 12 -6.14 -28.02 32.26
N VAL A 13 -5.56 -27.50 31.17
CA VAL A 13 -5.83 -26.20 30.62
C VAL A 13 -7.06 -26.32 29.72
N ASN A 14 -8.26 -26.34 30.30
CA ASN A 14 -9.49 -26.31 29.53
C ASN A 14 -9.93 -24.87 29.30
N ASN A 15 -10.00 -24.47 28.03
CA ASN A 15 -10.54 -23.19 27.53
C ASN A 15 -9.82 -21.91 27.99
N ILE A 16 -8.55 -21.80 27.63
CA ILE A 16 -7.88 -20.51 27.65
C ILE A 16 -8.51 -19.64 26.53
N SER A 17 -9.21 -18.59 26.92
CA SER A 17 -9.74 -17.60 25.97
C SER A 17 -8.93 -16.32 26.05
N GLN A 18 -8.33 -15.93 24.92
CA GLN A 18 -7.71 -14.62 24.74
C GLN A 18 -8.61 -13.76 23.90
N SER A 19 -8.85 -12.52 24.32
CA SER A 19 -9.62 -11.54 23.57
C SER A 19 -9.00 -10.15 23.69
N THR A 20 -9.42 -9.22 22.85
CA THR A 20 -9.00 -7.82 22.94
C THR A 20 -9.49 -7.13 24.22
N SER A 21 -10.50 -7.67 24.89
CA SER A 21 -11.08 -7.16 26.15
C SER A 21 -10.54 -7.84 27.40
N GLY A 22 -9.73 -8.90 27.26
CA GLY A 22 -9.09 -9.58 28.38
C GLY A 22 -8.75 -11.04 28.09
N ASN A 23 -7.84 -11.59 28.89
CA ASN A 23 -7.57 -13.02 28.93
C ASN A 23 -8.37 -13.63 30.06
N SER A 24 -9.11 -14.70 29.79
CA SER A 24 -9.87 -15.43 30.81
C SER A 24 -9.28 -16.81 31.00
N GLY A 25 -9.23 -17.27 32.26
CA GLY A 25 -8.69 -18.54 32.63
C GLY A 25 -7.56 -18.45 33.66
N ILE A 26 -7.05 -19.62 34.09
CA ILE A 26 -5.88 -19.70 34.96
C ILE A 26 -4.70 -20.08 34.09
N PHE A 27 -3.68 -19.22 34.05
CA PHE A 27 -2.47 -19.40 33.26
C PHE A 27 -1.31 -19.80 34.19
N ASP A 28 -0.53 -20.80 33.77
CA ASP A 28 0.79 -21.07 34.35
C ASP A 28 1.77 -19.98 33.86
N ILE A 29 2.69 -19.55 34.74
CA ILE A 29 3.70 -18.55 34.40
C ILE A 29 4.59 -19.00 33.22
N ASN A 30 4.88 -20.30 33.10
CA ASN A 30 5.65 -20.84 32.00
C ASN A 30 4.85 -20.79 30.67
N GLU A 31 3.54 -21.05 30.75
CA GLU A 31 2.66 -20.91 29.58
C GLU A 31 2.54 -19.47 29.13
N VAL A 32 2.38 -18.53 30.05
CA VAL A 32 2.42 -17.10 29.73
C VAL A 32 3.74 -16.71 29.07
N ALA A 33 4.87 -17.13 29.65
CA ALA A 33 6.20 -16.86 29.10
C ALA A 33 6.37 -17.46 27.69
N ARG A 34 5.87 -18.66 27.46
CA ARG A 34 5.89 -19.31 26.14
C ARG A 34 5.04 -18.57 25.13
N LEU A 35 3.83 -18.16 25.49
CA LEU A 35 2.91 -17.42 24.63
C LEU A 35 3.46 -16.02 24.28
N VAL A 36 4.08 -15.34 25.25
CA VAL A 36 4.78 -14.07 25.02
C VAL A 36 5.95 -14.26 24.06
N ALA A 37 6.79 -15.29 24.27
CA ALA A 37 7.93 -15.58 23.40
C ALA A 37 7.53 -15.94 21.95
N GLN A 38 6.34 -16.52 21.78
CA GLN A 38 5.76 -16.87 20.47
C GLN A 38 4.96 -15.72 19.85
N GLY A 39 4.85 -14.56 20.51
CA GLY A 39 4.00 -13.45 20.06
C GLY A 39 2.49 -13.77 20.10
N SER A 40 2.11 -14.88 20.75
CA SER A 40 0.71 -15.33 20.81
C SER A 40 -0.05 -14.79 22.03
N TRP A 41 0.64 -14.12 22.96
CA TRP A 41 0.01 -13.47 24.12
C TRP A 41 -0.51 -12.09 23.70
N LYS A 42 -1.82 -11.95 23.54
CA LYS A 42 -2.42 -10.66 23.20
C LYS A 42 -2.28 -9.66 24.35
N LYS A 43 -1.81 -8.48 24.04
CA LYS A 43 -1.71 -7.38 25.01
C LYS A 43 -3.11 -6.86 25.34
N PHE A 44 -3.37 -6.63 26.63
CA PHE A 44 -4.69 -6.13 27.10
C PHE A 44 -5.05 -4.72 26.62
N ASN A 45 -4.09 -4.00 26.09
CA ASN A 45 -4.24 -2.60 25.69
C ASN A 45 -3.84 -2.38 24.23
N SER A 46 -4.16 -3.33 23.35
CA SER A 46 -3.88 -3.23 21.92
C SER A 46 -5.13 -3.47 21.08
N VAL A 47 -5.09 -3.01 19.86
CA VAL A 47 -6.13 -3.17 18.84
C VAL A 47 -5.53 -3.61 17.51
N GLU A 48 -6.16 -4.56 16.85
CA GLU A 48 -5.77 -5.01 15.51
C GLU A 48 -6.27 -4.02 14.46
N ILE A 49 -5.35 -3.55 13.62
CA ILE A 49 -5.61 -2.62 12.52
C ILE A 49 -5.35 -3.32 11.19
N GLN A 50 -6.39 -3.54 10.39
CA GLN A 50 -6.19 -3.87 8.98
C GLN A 50 -5.79 -2.60 8.23
N TYR A 51 -4.86 -2.75 7.30
CA TYR A 51 -4.33 -1.60 6.57
C TYR A 51 -4.20 -1.86 5.07
N LEU A 52 -4.23 -0.76 4.32
CA LEU A 52 -3.79 -0.66 2.95
C LEU A 52 -2.89 0.58 2.84
N VAL A 53 -1.60 0.35 2.58
CA VAL A 53 -0.61 1.42 2.42
C VAL A 53 -0.08 1.39 1.00
N ILE A 54 -0.36 2.45 0.24
CA ILE A 54 0.09 2.59 -1.14
C ILE A 54 0.95 3.85 -1.25
N ALA A 55 2.14 3.71 -1.80
CA ALA A 55 3.05 4.82 -2.06
C ALA A 55 2.68 5.59 -3.33
N GLY A 56 3.32 6.73 -3.57
CA GLY A 56 3.17 7.48 -4.81
C GLY A 56 3.77 6.74 -6.00
N GLY A 57 3.11 6.82 -7.16
CA GLY A 57 3.60 6.29 -8.43
C GLY A 57 4.76 7.09 -8.99
N GLY A 58 5.56 6.52 -9.88
CA GLY A 58 6.63 7.20 -10.60
C GLY A 58 6.13 8.10 -11.71
N SER A 59 7.00 8.95 -12.25
CA SER A 59 6.74 9.77 -13.45
C SER A 59 7.15 9.04 -14.72
N GLY A 60 6.43 9.21 -15.80
CA GLY A 60 6.75 8.67 -17.12
C GLY A 60 8.13 9.12 -17.62
N GLY A 61 8.71 8.37 -18.53
CA GLY A 61 9.96 8.74 -19.21
C GLY A 61 9.72 9.69 -20.38
N ASN A 62 10.71 10.54 -20.68
CA ASN A 62 10.72 11.38 -21.89
C ASN A 62 11.22 10.59 -23.10
N ASP A 63 11.07 11.14 -24.30
CA ASP A 63 11.68 10.69 -25.54
C ASP A 63 11.45 9.22 -25.84
N ASN A 64 10.40 8.90 -26.56
CA ASN A 64 9.93 7.52 -26.72
C ASN A 64 9.80 6.83 -25.35
N GLY A 65 9.24 7.59 -24.41
CA GLY A 65 9.31 7.30 -23.00
C GLY A 65 8.45 6.11 -22.61
N GLY A 66 8.99 5.32 -21.71
CA GLY A 66 8.25 4.25 -21.04
C GLY A 66 7.30 4.80 -19.96
N GLY A 67 6.24 4.08 -19.70
CA GLY A 67 5.36 4.36 -18.55
C GLY A 67 6.04 4.08 -17.21
N ALA A 68 5.62 4.78 -16.21
CA ALA A 68 6.13 4.61 -14.84
C ALA A 68 5.47 3.45 -14.10
N GLY A 69 6.18 2.90 -13.14
CA GLY A 69 5.65 1.94 -12.19
C GLY A 69 4.71 2.57 -11.17
N ALA A 70 3.74 1.81 -10.70
CA ALA A 70 2.94 2.18 -9.54
C ALA A 70 3.77 2.17 -8.26
N GLY A 71 3.34 2.93 -7.26
CA GLY A 71 3.83 2.80 -5.89
C GLY A 71 3.61 1.40 -5.34
N GLY A 72 4.40 1.02 -4.35
CA GLY A 72 4.23 -0.24 -3.62
C GLY A 72 2.82 -0.33 -3.05
N TYR A 73 2.34 -1.57 -2.92
CA TYR A 73 1.01 -1.88 -2.42
C TYR A 73 1.13 -2.90 -1.29
N ARG A 74 0.92 -2.44 -0.06
CA ARG A 74 0.97 -3.27 1.16
C ARG A 74 -0.42 -3.40 1.75
N CYS A 75 -0.87 -4.63 1.95
CA CYS A 75 -2.25 -4.93 2.36
C CYS A 75 -2.27 -6.04 3.42
N SER A 76 -3.04 -5.81 4.50
CA SER A 76 -3.29 -6.80 5.54
C SER A 76 -4.74 -7.29 5.58
N VAL A 77 -5.55 -6.96 4.58
CA VAL A 77 -6.95 -7.41 4.55
C VAL A 77 -7.01 -8.91 4.26
N THR A 78 -7.59 -9.66 5.14
CA THR A 78 -7.72 -11.11 5.02
C THR A 78 -8.39 -11.53 3.70
N GLY A 79 -7.74 -12.43 2.97
CA GLY A 79 -8.21 -12.94 1.67
C GLY A 79 -7.86 -12.05 0.49
N GLU A 80 -7.18 -10.90 0.70
CA GLU A 80 -6.63 -10.06 -0.36
C GLU A 80 -5.13 -10.36 -0.58
N SER A 81 -4.45 -9.56 -1.40
CA SER A 81 -3.04 -9.74 -1.73
C SER A 81 -2.27 -8.42 -1.58
N THR A 82 -0.98 -8.51 -1.29
CA THR A 82 -0.04 -7.42 -1.50
C THR A 82 0.35 -7.32 -2.98
N GLY A 83 1.03 -6.25 -3.36
CA GLY A 83 1.53 -6.08 -4.72
C GLY A 83 2.46 -7.21 -5.14
N GLY A 84 2.45 -7.52 -6.46
CA GLY A 84 3.29 -8.56 -7.04
C GLY A 84 2.88 -10.00 -6.72
N GLY A 85 1.64 -10.20 -6.28
CA GLY A 85 1.07 -11.52 -5.99
C GLY A 85 1.47 -12.09 -4.63
N GLY A 86 1.98 -11.26 -3.71
CA GLY A 86 2.22 -11.66 -2.32
C GLY A 86 0.91 -11.89 -1.55
N ALA A 87 0.91 -12.76 -0.56
CA ALA A 87 -0.21 -12.92 0.36
C ALA A 87 -0.46 -11.64 1.18
N ALA A 88 -1.67 -11.47 1.68
CA ALA A 88 -1.96 -10.43 2.66
C ALA A 88 -1.01 -10.56 3.86
N GLU A 89 -0.60 -9.42 4.39
CA GLU A 89 0.24 -9.34 5.58
C GLU A 89 -0.62 -9.50 6.85
N ASP A 90 0.04 -9.74 7.97
CA ASP A 90 -0.66 -9.74 9.26
C ASP A 90 -1.18 -8.34 9.59
N PRO A 91 -2.33 -8.20 10.24
CA PRO A 91 -2.81 -6.92 10.75
C PRO A 91 -1.77 -6.28 11.69
N PHE A 92 -1.74 -4.95 11.70
CA PHE A 92 -0.88 -4.19 12.60
C PHE A 92 -1.49 -4.16 14.00
N GLU A 93 -0.74 -4.59 15.01
CA GLU A 93 -1.18 -4.52 16.39
C GLU A 93 -0.76 -3.18 17.02
N ALA A 94 -1.73 -2.30 17.25
CA ALA A 94 -1.51 -0.97 17.80
C ALA A 94 -1.79 -0.95 19.30
N ASP A 95 -0.82 -0.51 20.11
CA ASP A 95 -1.03 -0.24 21.53
C ASP A 95 -1.89 1.04 21.68
N LEU A 96 -2.97 0.97 22.46
CA LEU A 96 -3.84 2.13 22.74
C LEU A 96 -3.04 3.24 23.43
N GLY A 97 -3.30 4.47 23.07
CA GLY A 97 -2.60 5.66 23.61
C GLY A 97 -1.23 5.93 22.99
N THR A 98 -0.69 5.02 22.15
CA THR A 98 0.62 5.19 21.48
C THR A 98 0.47 5.92 20.15
N ASN A 99 1.40 6.81 19.85
CA ASN A 99 1.46 7.55 18.60
C ASN A 99 2.17 6.76 17.49
N TYR A 100 1.53 6.60 16.34
CA TYR A 100 2.08 5.93 15.16
C TYR A 100 2.23 6.93 14.02
N LEU A 101 3.43 7.01 13.44
CA LEU A 101 3.71 7.89 12.31
C LEU A 101 2.94 7.41 11.08
N VAL A 102 2.28 8.35 10.40
CA VAL A 102 1.71 8.16 9.06
C VAL A 102 2.30 9.21 8.13
N THR A 103 2.74 8.77 6.96
CA THR A 103 3.11 9.65 5.84
C THR A 103 2.43 9.15 4.58
N VAL A 104 1.73 10.02 3.88
CA VAL A 104 1.20 9.74 2.55
C VAL A 104 2.08 10.41 1.51
N GLY A 105 2.78 9.61 0.71
CA GLY A 105 3.69 10.10 -0.33
C GLY A 105 2.93 10.74 -1.49
N GLY A 106 3.39 11.90 -1.94
CA GLY A 106 3.04 12.44 -3.25
C GLY A 106 3.59 11.55 -4.37
N GLY A 107 3.34 11.88 -5.64
CA GLY A 107 3.95 11.18 -6.77
C GLY A 107 5.47 11.09 -6.62
N GLY A 108 6.04 9.91 -6.78
CA GLY A 108 7.47 9.64 -6.60
C GLY A 108 7.96 9.58 -5.16
N SER A 109 7.08 9.46 -4.16
CA SER A 109 7.44 9.43 -2.74
C SER A 109 6.88 8.21 -2.03
N ASP A 110 7.58 7.76 -0.98
CA ASP A 110 7.18 6.62 -0.16
C ASP A 110 6.00 6.97 0.76
N SER A 111 5.19 5.97 1.14
CA SER A 111 4.16 6.09 2.18
C SER A 111 4.50 5.19 3.36
N THR A 112 4.13 5.63 4.57
CA THR A 112 4.40 4.87 5.80
C THR A 112 3.18 4.82 6.72
N PHE A 113 3.07 3.73 7.47
CA PHE A 113 2.19 3.60 8.62
C PHE A 113 2.93 2.80 9.73
N GLY A 114 3.28 3.44 10.83
CA GLY A 114 4.11 2.82 11.86
C GLY A 114 5.41 2.27 11.28
N THR A 115 5.60 0.96 11.35
CA THR A 115 6.76 0.24 10.78
C THR A 115 6.55 -0.23 9.33
N ILE A 116 5.35 -0.05 8.80
CA ILE A 116 4.98 -0.46 7.44
C ILE A 116 5.46 0.61 6.46
N VAL A 117 6.39 0.27 5.57
CA VAL A 117 6.89 1.16 4.52
C VAL A 117 6.47 0.63 3.16
N SER A 118 5.77 1.45 2.39
CA SER A 118 5.48 1.23 0.99
C SER A 118 6.39 2.14 0.14
N TYR A 119 7.09 1.55 -0.83
CA TYR A 119 8.09 2.27 -1.62
C TYR A 119 7.48 2.90 -2.87
N ARG A 120 7.93 4.10 -3.22
CA ARG A 120 7.53 4.82 -4.44
C ARG A 120 7.64 3.97 -5.69
N GLY A 121 6.88 4.31 -6.71
CA GLY A 121 6.98 3.72 -8.04
C GLY A 121 8.24 4.13 -8.79
N GLY A 122 8.76 3.24 -9.63
CA GLY A 122 9.90 3.52 -10.51
C GLY A 122 9.51 4.44 -11.67
N ASN A 123 10.36 5.40 -12.01
CA ASN A 123 10.15 6.25 -13.17
C ASN A 123 10.25 5.45 -14.47
N GLY A 124 9.53 5.86 -15.50
CA GLY A 124 9.63 5.30 -16.85
C GLY A 124 11.00 5.55 -17.46
N GLY A 125 11.50 4.57 -18.24
CA GLY A 125 12.76 4.71 -18.97
C GLY A 125 12.64 5.66 -20.14
N GLN A 126 13.77 6.24 -20.57
CA GLN A 126 13.90 7.08 -21.77
C GLN A 126 14.45 6.26 -22.95
N TYR A 127 14.62 6.89 -24.14
CA TYR A 127 15.06 6.20 -25.37
C TYR A 127 16.23 5.23 -25.15
N ASN A 128 17.29 5.66 -24.46
CA ASN A 128 18.51 4.86 -24.21
C ASN A 128 18.74 4.50 -22.74
N SER A 129 17.73 4.67 -21.88
CA SER A 129 17.90 4.31 -20.46
C SER A 129 16.76 3.44 -19.96
N GLY A 130 17.11 2.47 -19.11
CA GLY A 130 16.16 1.58 -18.46
C GLY A 130 15.23 2.33 -17.50
N GLY A 131 14.12 1.69 -17.17
CA GLY A 131 13.19 2.20 -16.17
C GLY A 131 13.75 2.14 -14.75
N GLY A 132 13.27 3.04 -13.92
CA GLY A 132 13.66 3.14 -12.51
C GLY A 132 13.13 1.97 -11.67
N THR A 133 13.87 1.66 -10.62
CA THR A 133 13.45 0.72 -9.58
C THR A 133 12.40 1.37 -8.69
N GLY A 134 11.44 0.57 -8.21
CA GLY A 134 10.36 1.05 -7.33
C GLY A 134 9.59 -0.07 -6.66
N GLY A 135 8.54 0.25 -5.94
CA GLY A 135 7.55 -0.71 -5.44
C GLY A 135 7.03 -1.56 -6.59
N SER A 136 6.47 -0.91 -7.65
CA SER A 136 6.46 -1.45 -9.01
C SER A 136 7.45 -0.65 -9.86
N ALA A 137 8.07 -1.29 -10.84
CA ALA A 137 9.14 -0.69 -11.62
C ALA A 137 8.64 0.06 -12.85
N GLY A 138 9.43 1.04 -13.30
CA GLY A 138 9.22 1.70 -14.58
C GLY A 138 9.47 0.79 -15.77
N ALA A 139 8.92 1.16 -16.92
CA ALA A 139 9.09 0.48 -18.21
C ALA A 139 10.55 0.48 -18.69
N LYS A 140 10.79 -0.23 -19.80
CA LYS A 140 12.10 -0.53 -20.35
C LYS A 140 12.97 -1.37 -19.41
N ASN A 141 12.37 -2.50 -18.99
CA ASN A 141 13.00 -3.52 -18.15
C ASN A 141 13.45 -3.05 -16.76
N GLY A 142 12.79 -2.03 -16.21
CA GLY A 142 12.97 -1.68 -14.81
C GLY A 142 12.61 -2.86 -13.89
N THR A 143 13.31 -2.99 -12.79
CA THR A 143 13.08 -4.04 -11.79
C THR A 143 12.43 -3.46 -10.54
N ARG A 144 11.49 -4.19 -9.96
CA ARG A 144 10.93 -3.81 -8.65
C ARG A 144 11.98 -3.93 -7.54
N TYR A 145 11.79 -3.24 -6.44
CA TYR A 145 12.63 -3.43 -5.27
C TYR A 145 12.57 -4.89 -4.78
N THR A 146 13.73 -5.43 -4.42
CA THR A 146 13.82 -6.70 -3.70
C THR A 146 13.66 -6.43 -2.22
N THR A 147 12.47 -6.70 -1.71
CA THR A 147 12.09 -6.46 -0.30
C THR A 147 11.54 -7.75 0.31
N THR A 148 11.57 -7.86 1.65
CA THR A 148 11.00 -9.01 2.37
C THR A 148 9.53 -9.22 1.99
N VAL A 149 8.76 -8.14 1.86
CA VAL A 149 7.39 -8.17 1.36
C VAL A 149 7.38 -7.65 -0.07
N VAL A 150 6.87 -8.45 -1.00
CA VAL A 150 6.73 -8.04 -2.40
C VAL A 150 5.64 -6.97 -2.49
N GLN A 151 5.92 -5.83 -3.17
CA GLN A 151 5.05 -4.66 -3.18
C GLN A 151 4.51 -4.29 -4.58
N GLY A 152 4.94 -5.00 -5.62
CA GLY A 152 4.54 -4.71 -7.00
C GLY A 152 5.25 -5.57 -8.02
N ASN A 153 5.15 -5.23 -9.29
CA ASN A 153 5.69 -5.98 -10.42
C ASN A 153 6.75 -5.21 -11.21
N ASN A 154 7.50 -5.93 -12.02
CA ASN A 154 8.47 -5.37 -12.95
C ASN A 154 7.78 -4.55 -14.05
N GLY A 155 8.50 -3.60 -14.61
CA GLY A 155 8.12 -2.93 -15.84
C GLY A 155 8.31 -3.83 -17.06
N GLY A 156 7.51 -3.57 -18.10
CA GLY A 156 7.61 -4.21 -19.40
C GLY A 156 8.51 -3.44 -20.36
N THR A 157 8.42 -3.78 -21.65
CA THR A 157 9.17 -3.12 -22.72
C THR A 157 8.76 -1.67 -22.92
N GLY A 158 7.51 -1.29 -22.61
CA GLY A 158 6.98 0.05 -22.80
C GLY A 158 6.16 0.55 -21.62
N GLY A 159 5.37 -0.30 -20.97
CA GLY A 159 4.52 0.05 -19.83
C GLY A 159 5.18 -0.28 -18.50
N GLY A 160 4.92 0.55 -17.50
CA GLY A 160 5.35 0.34 -16.11
C GLY A 160 4.58 -0.79 -15.43
N GLY A 161 5.15 -1.39 -14.40
CA GLY A 161 4.51 -2.39 -13.57
C GLY A 161 3.37 -1.78 -12.74
N GLY A 162 2.30 -2.53 -12.55
CA GLY A 162 1.24 -2.26 -11.57
C GLY A 162 1.36 -3.17 -10.35
N ALA A 163 0.52 -2.95 -9.37
CA ALA A 163 0.49 -3.80 -8.18
C ALA A 163 0.04 -5.23 -8.51
N GLY A 164 -0.90 -5.41 -9.44
CA GLY A 164 -1.47 -6.70 -9.81
C GLY A 164 -0.78 -7.41 -10.95
N ALA A 165 -0.13 -6.68 -11.88
CA ALA A 165 0.54 -7.30 -13.03
C ALA A 165 1.76 -6.50 -13.48
N ALA A 166 2.69 -7.20 -14.15
CA ALA A 166 3.78 -6.55 -14.87
C ALA A 166 3.25 -5.73 -16.05
N GLY A 167 4.00 -4.70 -16.45
CA GLY A 167 3.69 -3.96 -17.67
C GLY A 167 4.01 -4.75 -18.94
N SER A 168 3.47 -4.28 -20.06
CA SER A 168 3.81 -4.70 -21.43
C SER A 168 4.12 -3.43 -22.23
N ASN A 169 3.40 -3.11 -23.31
CA ASN A 169 3.33 -1.76 -23.88
C ASN A 169 2.38 -0.90 -23.06
N SER A 170 1.29 -1.49 -22.59
CA SER A 170 0.40 -0.88 -21.62
C SER A 170 0.92 -1.06 -20.20
N GLY A 171 0.50 -0.19 -19.29
CA GLY A 171 0.77 -0.31 -17.87
C GLY A 171 0.14 -1.58 -17.28
N GLY A 172 0.84 -2.20 -16.33
CA GLY A 172 0.34 -3.33 -15.55
C GLY A 172 -0.89 -2.94 -14.72
N SER A 173 -1.82 -3.87 -14.55
CA SER A 173 -3.01 -3.66 -13.74
C SER A 173 -2.69 -3.44 -12.27
N GLY A 174 -3.52 -2.65 -11.60
CA GLY A 174 -3.53 -2.52 -10.15
C GLY A 174 -4.21 -3.71 -9.45
N LEU A 175 -4.32 -3.61 -8.13
CA LEU A 175 -5.02 -4.54 -7.26
C LEU A 175 -6.29 -3.91 -6.68
N THR A 176 -7.28 -4.78 -6.49
CA THR A 176 -8.55 -4.39 -5.89
C THR A 176 -8.54 -4.72 -4.40
N SER A 177 -8.99 -3.77 -3.58
CA SER A 177 -9.26 -3.97 -2.15
C SER A 177 -10.66 -3.52 -1.79
N SER A 178 -11.27 -4.26 -0.88
CA SER A 178 -12.58 -3.97 -0.29
C SER A 178 -12.48 -3.37 1.12
N ILE A 179 -11.31 -2.90 1.53
CA ILE A 179 -11.06 -2.36 2.88
C ILE A 179 -12.03 -1.24 3.27
N THR A 180 -12.49 -0.45 2.29
CA THR A 180 -13.46 0.64 2.49
C THR A 180 -14.93 0.20 2.49
N GLY A 181 -15.20 -1.11 2.46
CA GLY A 181 -16.54 -1.66 2.32
C GLY A 181 -17.02 -1.81 0.87
N THR A 182 -16.32 -1.23 -0.09
CA THR A 182 -16.55 -1.38 -1.54
C THR A 182 -15.26 -1.71 -2.25
N ALA A 183 -15.35 -2.50 -3.33
CA ALA A 183 -14.18 -2.91 -4.11
C ALA A 183 -13.65 -1.74 -4.95
N VAL A 184 -12.39 -1.35 -4.71
CA VAL A 184 -11.71 -0.28 -5.44
C VAL A 184 -10.35 -0.75 -5.92
N THR A 185 -10.09 -0.65 -7.23
CA THR A 185 -8.80 -0.98 -7.84
C THR A 185 -7.86 0.23 -7.77
N ARG A 186 -6.59 0.02 -7.35
CA ARG A 186 -5.55 1.07 -7.21
C ARG A 186 -4.21 0.56 -7.70
N ALA A 187 -3.26 1.46 -7.85
CA ALA A 187 -1.86 1.17 -8.17
C ALA A 187 -1.66 0.51 -9.56
N GLY A 188 -2.28 1.07 -10.60
CA GLY A 188 -2.01 0.74 -11.99
C GLY A 188 -0.72 1.39 -12.51
N GLY A 189 0.04 0.72 -13.38
CA GLY A 189 1.22 1.24 -14.05
C GLY A 189 0.88 2.21 -15.19
N GLY A 190 1.82 3.06 -15.59
CA GLY A 190 1.68 3.95 -16.75
C GLY A 190 1.94 3.24 -18.09
N GLY A 191 1.36 3.74 -19.16
CA GLY A 191 1.52 3.26 -20.53
C GLY A 191 2.72 3.88 -21.26
N LYS A 192 3.20 3.23 -22.33
CA LYS A 192 4.27 3.71 -23.23
C LYS A 192 3.80 4.92 -24.04
N GLY A 193 4.64 5.94 -24.18
CA GLY A 193 4.47 7.01 -25.17
C GLY A 193 4.66 6.52 -26.61
N CYS A 194 4.23 7.29 -27.60
CA CYS A 194 4.44 6.94 -29.01
C CYS A 194 5.92 6.99 -29.41
N ASP A 195 6.31 6.07 -30.30
CA ASP A 195 7.62 6.05 -30.96
C ASP A 195 7.66 6.96 -32.19
N SER A 196 8.83 7.00 -32.82
CA SER A 196 9.11 7.81 -34.01
C SER A 196 8.19 7.55 -35.21
N GLY A 197 7.47 6.45 -35.24
CA GLY A 197 6.45 6.14 -36.25
C GLY A 197 5.03 6.56 -35.90
N GLY A 198 4.80 7.21 -34.73
CA GLY A 198 3.48 7.55 -34.21
C GLY A 198 2.70 6.36 -33.67
N GLY A 199 3.30 5.17 -33.64
CA GLY A 199 2.70 3.95 -33.13
C GLY A 199 3.16 3.61 -31.72
N GLY A 200 2.72 2.45 -31.27
CA GLY A 200 3.20 1.82 -30.05
C GLY A 200 2.71 2.43 -28.75
N ILE A 201 1.65 3.27 -28.77
CA ILE A 201 1.08 3.89 -27.57
C ILE A 201 0.50 2.81 -26.64
N GLY A 202 0.85 2.89 -25.39
CA GLY A 202 0.30 2.04 -24.32
C GLY A 202 -0.79 2.75 -23.53
N GLY A 203 -1.87 2.05 -23.25
CA GLY A 203 -2.87 2.50 -22.26
C GLY A 203 -2.31 2.41 -20.84
N GLY A 204 -2.83 3.22 -19.92
CA GLY A 204 -2.56 3.06 -18.50
C GLY A 204 -3.22 1.79 -17.94
N GLY A 205 -2.58 1.20 -16.93
CA GLY A 205 -3.14 0.05 -16.20
C GLY A 205 -4.38 0.44 -15.41
N SER A 206 -5.30 -0.54 -15.23
CA SER A 206 -6.47 -0.36 -14.35
C SER A 206 -6.05 0.03 -12.94
N GLY A 207 -6.82 0.83 -12.26
CA GLY A 207 -6.50 1.39 -10.96
C GLY A 207 -5.85 2.77 -11.02
N GLY A 208 -5.98 3.48 -12.16
CA GLY A 208 -5.62 4.89 -12.29
C GLY A 208 -4.33 5.19 -13.02
N GLY A 209 -3.73 4.21 -13.71
CA GLY A 209 -2.51 4.41 -14.50
C GLY A 209 -2.69 5.41 -15.64
N GLY A 210 -1.70 6.29 -15.86
CA GLY A 210 -1.71 7.27 -16.92
C GLY A 210 -1.42 6.64 -18.28
N GLY A 211 -2.15 7.00 -19.33
CA GLY A 211 -1.89 6.58 -20.71
C GLY A 211 -0.65 7.27 -21.28
N GLY A 212 0.05 6.61 -22.21
CA GLY A 212 1.19 7.19 -22.91
C GLY A 212 0.78 8.33 -23.81
N ALA A 213 1.71 9.23 -24.12
CA ALA A 213 1.54 10.36 -25.01
C ALA A 213 1.29 9.89 -26.44
N ASN A 214 0.35 10.52 -27.14
CA ASN A 214 0.14 10.40 -28.56
C ASN A 214 0.72 11.62 -29.32
N SER A 215 0.56 11.67 -30.65
CA SER A 215 1.08 12.74 -31.50
C SER A 215 0.55 14.16 -31.20
N GLY A 216 -0.45 14.31 -30.35
CA GLY A 216 -1.07 15.61 -30.04
C GLY A 216 -1.16 15.92 -28.55
N SER A 217 -0.66 15.08 -27.66
CA SER A 217 -0.85 15.25 -26.22
C SER A 217 0.35 14.81 -25.38
N ASN A 218 0.37 15.23 -24.15
CA ASN A 218 1.28 14.76 -23.10
C ASN A 218 0.87 13.37 -22.61
N GLY A 219 1.79 12.65 -21.99
CA GLY A 219 1.51 11.48 -21.19
C GLY A 219 0.51 11.81 -20.08
N GLY A 220 -0.46 10.92 -19.86
CA GLY A 220 -1.45 11.07 -18.81
C GLY A 220 -0.81 10.91 -17.42
N SER A 221 -1.23 11.71 -16.45
CA SER A 221 -0.81 11.51 -15.05
C SER A 221 -1.51 10.31 -14.44
N GLY A 222 -0.86 9.65 -13.50
CA GLY A 222 -1.49 8.71 -12.58
C GLY A 222 -2.55 9.42 -11.73
N SER A 223 -3.66 8.71 -11.46
CA SER A 223 -4.75 9.27 -10.62
C SER A 223 -4.28 9.52 -9.20
N ALA A 224 -4.71 10.63 -8.61
CA ALA A 224 -4.43 10.95 -7.21
C ALA A 224 -5.03 9.90 -6.27
N ASN A 225 -4.39 9.68 -5.12
CA ASN A 225 -4.83 8.74 -4.06
C ASN A 225 -4.96 7.28 -4.52
N THR A 226 -4.21 6.93 -5.56
CA THR A 226 -4.18 5.56 -6.08
C THR A 226 -2.79 4.96 -6.14
N GLY A 227 -1.74 5.78 -6.02
CA GLY A 227 -0.36 5.36 -6.19
C GLY A 227 0.01 4.96 -7.62
N SER A 228 -0.75 5.39 -8.62
CA SER A 228 -0.59 4.92 -10.00
C SER A 228 0.55 5.63 -10.73
N GLY A 229 1.20 4.91 -11.64
CA GLY A 229 2.29 5.45 -12.47
C GLY A 229 1.80 6.38 -13.59
N GLY A 230 2.61 7.36 -13.95
CA GLY A 230 2.36 8.27 -15.08
C GLY A 230 2.76 7.66 -16.42
N GLY A 231 2.11 8.10 -17.50
CA GLY A 231 2.38 7.70 -18.89
C GLY A 231 3.65 8.32 -19.46
N GLY A 232 4.31 7.61 -20.34
CA GLY A 232 5.51 8.07 -21.05
C GLY A 232 5.23 9.18 -22.07
N GLY A 233 6.24 10.02 -22.27
CA GLY A 233 6.28 11.06 -23.30
C GLY A 233 6.57 10.48 -24.68
N ARG A 234 6.26 11.26 -25.72
CA ARG A 234 6.56 10.88 -27.10
C ARG A 234 8.00 11.19 -27.47
N ASP A 235 8.40 10.74 -28.67
CA ASP A 235 9.69 11.03 -29.29
C ASP A 235 9.85 12.54 -29.62
N PHE A 236 11.04 13.11 -29.41
CA PHE A 236 11.38 14.50 -29.67
C PHE A 236 11.28 14.88 -31.16
N ILE A 237 11.39 13.95 -32.11
CA ILE A 237 11.26 14.19 -33.54
C ILE A 237 9.91 14.84 -33.89
N PHE A 238 8.87 14.60 -33.09
CA PHE A 238 7.53 15.17 -33.25
C PHE A 238 7.26 16.39 -32.35
N GLY A 239 8.33 16.95 -31.73
CA GLY A 239 8.23 18.03 -30.74
C GLY A 239 8.07 17.47 -29.31
N ALA A 240 8.64 18.15 -28.34
CA ALA A 240 8.61 17.74 -26.95
C ALA A 240 7.17 17.63 -26.45
N ALA A 241 6.77 16.46 -25.96
CA ALA A 241 5.55 16.29 -25.20
C ALA A 241 5.91 15.97 -23.75
N GLY A 242 5.20 16.59 -22.81
CA GLY A 242 5.38 16.34 -21.40
C GLY A 242 5.05 14.90 -21.03
N VAL A 243 5.63 14.43 -19.96
CA VAL A 243 5.36 13.13 -19.36
C VAL A 243 4.22 13.23 -18.35
N GLY A 244 3.55 12.13 -18.09
CA GLY A 244 2.62 12.04 -16.97
C GLY A 244 3.33 11.96 -15.63
N GLY A 245 2.92 12.76 -14.65
CA GLY A 245 3.36 12.63 -13.28
C GLY A 245 2.75 11.37 -12.62
N GLY A 246 3.40 10.84 -11.59
CA GLY A 246 2.82 9.80 -10.76
C GLY A 246 1.67 10.33 -9.89
N GLY A 247 0.65 9.50 -9.65
CA GLY A 247 -0.41 9.78 -8.69
C GLY A 247 0.09 9.68 -7.25
N SER A 248 -0.50 10.44 -6.33
CA SER A 248 -0.21 10.32 -4.90
C SER A 248 -0.62 8.95 -4.36
N GLY A 249 0.05 8.53 -3.30
CA GLY A 249 -0.31 7.37 -2.49
C GLY A 249 -1.56 7.59 -1.64
N ILE A 250 -1.84 6.61 -0.79
CA ILE A 250 -2.97 6.62 0.15
C ILE A 250 -2.66 5.67 1.31
N VAL A 251 -3.12 6.00 2.51
CA VAL A 251 -3.14 5.09 3.67
C VAL A 251 -4.58 4.91 4.12
N ILE A 252 -5.01 3.65 4.25
CA ILE A 252 -6.35 3.30 4.71
C ILE A 252 -6.22 2.36 5.90
N LEU A 253 -6.88 2.70 7.00
CA LEU A 253 -6.82 1.97 8.27
C LEU A 253 -8.23 1.55 8.66
N LYS A 254 -8.44 0.24 8.84
CA LYS A 254 -9.72 -0.33 9.29
C LYS A 254 -9.54 -0.94 10.67
N TYR A 255 -10.40 -0.58 11.60
CA TYR A 255 -10.31 -0.94 13.01
C TYR A 255 -11.70 -1.09 13.64
N PRO A 256 -11.80 -1.79 14.81
CA PRO A 256 -13.08 -1.95 15.52
C PRO A 256 -13.73 -0.60 15.87
N SER A 257 -15.06 -0.53 15.74
CA SER A 257 -15.83 0.69 16.05
C SER A 257 -15.80 1.08 17.53
N SER A 258 -15.37 0.17 18.42
CA SER A 258 -15.21 0.38 19.85
C SER A 258 -14.08 1.34 20.21
N VAL A 259 -13.15 1.58 19.30
CA VAL A 259 -12.05 2.55 19.48
C VAL A 259 -12.21 3.74 18.54
N SER A 260 -11.51 4.82 18.87
CA SER A 260 -11.48 6.04 18.04
C SER A 260 -10.05 6.36 17.65
N LEU A 261 -9.85 6.66 16.35
CA LEU A 261 -8.59 7.18 15.86
C LEU A 261 -8.57 8.71 16.00
N THR A 262 -7.47 9.25 16.45
CA THR A 262 -7.21 10.70 16.55
C THR A 262 -5.98 11.03 15.71
N ASP A 263 -6.07 12.02 14.81
CA ASP A 263 -4.90 12.72 14.24
C ASP A 263 -4.35 13.65 15.32
N VAL A 264 -3.19 13.30 15.86
CA VAL A 264 -2.62 13.96 17.05
C VAL A 264 -2.26 15.43 16.80
N ASN A 265 -1.82 15.74 15.58
CA ASN A 265 -1.32 17.08 15.21
C ASN A 265 -2.25 17.82 14.24
N ASN A 266 -3.37 17.22 13.86
CA ASN A 266 -4.28 17.72 12.82
C ASN A 266 -3.54 18.09 11.53
N SER A 267 -2.61 17.22 11.13
CA SER A 267 -1.70 17.41 9.98
C SER A 267 -1.96 16.45 8.82
N LEU A 268 -2.93 15.57 8.98
CA LEU A 268 -3.32 14.58 7.96
C LEU A 268 -4.59 15.03 7.24
N ALA A 269 -4.65 14.78 5.94
CA ALA A 269 -5.89 14.91 5.19
C ALA A 269 -6.68 13.61 5.30
N ASP A 270 -7.40 13.42 6.41
CA ASP A 270 -8.10 12.19 6.74
C ASP A 270 -9.63 12.34 6.77
N ASN A 271 -10.29 11.20 6.57
CA ASN A 271 -11.74 11.07 6.72
C ASN A 271 -12.08 9.70 7.30
N THR A 272 -12.91 9.68 8.33
CA THR A 272 -13.35 8.44 8.99
C THR A 272 -14.80 8.14 8.66
N THR A 273 -15.08 6.90 8.24
CA THR A 273 -16.41 6.37 7.94
C THR A 273 -16.71 5.16 8.82
N ASN A 274 -17.93 5.10 9.37
CA ASN A 274 -18.43 3.90 10.06
C ASN A 274 -19.05 2.95 9.03
N LEU A 275 -18.56 1.72 8.95
CA LEU A 275 -19.06 0.71 8.01
C LEU A 275 -20.37 0.02 8.46
N GLY A 276 -20.83 0.24 9.70
CA GLY A 276 -22.06 -0.35 10.22
C GLY A 276 -21.97 -1.84 10.60
N ASN A 277 -20.81 -2.47 10.37
CA ASN A 277 -20.57 -3.89 10.65
C ASN A 277 -19.60 -4.14 11.82
N GLY A 278 -19.52 -3.19 12.76
CA GLY A 278 -18.60 -3.24 13.90
C GLY A 278 -17.21 -2.65 13.61
N TYR A 279 -16.99 -2.07 12.43
CA TYR A 279 -15.72 -1.45 12.04
C TYR A 279 -15.88 -0.01 11.57
N LYS A 280 -14.82 0.77 11.78
CA LYS A 280 -14.58 2.07 11.18
C LYS A 280 -13.42 1.98 10.20
N VAL A 281 -13.43 2.85 9.21
CA VAL A 281 -12.33 3.03 8.25
C VAL A 281 -11.92 4.49 8.23
N THR A 282 -10.63 4.75 8.44
CA THR A 282 -10.02 6.07 8.21
C THR A 282 -9.20 6.02 6.93
N THR A 283 -9.54 6.90 5.99
CA THR A 283 -8.80 7.09 4.72
C THR A 283 -7.99 8.37 4.84
N ILE A 284 -6.66 8.26 4.64
CA ILE A 284 -5.70 9.36 4.74
C ILE A 284 -5.12 9.58 3.35
N THR A 285 -5.35 10.76 2.77
CA THR A 285 -5.01 11.10 1.38
C THR A 285 -3.82 12.04 1.24
N GLY A 286 -3.27 12.52 2.36
CA GLY A 286 -2.11 13.41 2.36
C GLY A 286 -1.63 13.76 3.76
N GLY A 287 -0.43 14.31 3.83
CA GLY A 287 0.17 14.79 5.06
C GLY A 287 1.20 13.82 5.67
N THR A 288 1.85 14.33 6.69
CA THR A 288 2.73 13.57 7.61
C THR A 288 2.35 13.96 9.02
N GLY A 289 2.00 12.98 9.83
CA GLY A 289 1.52 13.20 11.20
C GLY A 289 1.47 11.91 12.00
N TYR A 290 0.89 12.00 13.18
CA TYR A 290 0.73 10.86 14.08
C TYR A 290 -0.73 10.53 14.30
N VAL A 291 -1.05 9.24 14.23
CA VAL A 291 -2.36 8.71 14.63
C VAL A 291 -2.24 7.96 15.94
N LYS A 292 -3.31 7.98 16.72
CA LYS A 292 -3.43 7.30 18.01
C LYS A 292 -4.83 6.75 18.17
N TRP A 293 -4.94 5.53 18.70
CA TRP A 293 -6.23 4.94 19.09
C TRP A 293 -6.49 5.08 20.59
N THR A 294 -7.76 5.41 20.93
CA THR A 294 -8.25 5.53 22.32
C THR A 294 -9.61 4.84 22.47
#